data_36a9be851b7a4ed90d64086399645af7
#
_entry.id   36a9be851b7a4ed90d64086399645af7
#
_cell.length_a   1.000
_cell.length_b   1.000
_cell.length_c   1.000
_cell.angle_alpha   90.00
_cell.angle_beta   90.00
_cell.angle_gamma   90.00
#
_symmetry.space_group_name_H-M   'P 1'
#
loop_
_entity.id
_entity.type
_entity.pdbx_description
1 polymer ?
#
loop_
_entity_poly.entity_id
_entity_poly.type
_entity_poly.pdbx_seq_one_letter_code
_entity_poly.pdbx_strand_id
1 'polypeptide(L)'
;MNPPDLSMTTPAKTQADARSSYKAFRAITTRWMDNDVYGHVNNVVYYSWFDTAVNATLIEQGVLDIHAGSTIGLVVETQCFYFAPLAFPQTIDAGIRVARLGTSSVRYEVGLFAQGADLTAARGHFVHVYVDRINRRPVPLPSELKTFLETLT
;
A
#
# COMPACT_ATOMS: atom_id res chain seq x y z
N MET A 1 -34.42 11.55 -34.61
CA MET A 1 -33.60 10.61 -33.80
C MET A 1 -32.63 11.45 -33.03
N ASN A 2 -32.84 11.62 -31.74
CA ASN A 2 -31.88 12.35 -30.88
C ASN A 2 -30.67 11.44 -30.63
N PRO A 3 -29.44 11.97 -30.72
CA PRO A 3 -28.28 11.18 -30.35
C PRO A 3 -28.38 10.79 -28.86
N PRO A 4 -27.85 9.62 -28.46
CA PRO A 4 -27.86 9.25 -27.07
C PRO A 4 -27.06 10.27 -26.26
N ASP A 5 -27.64 10.70 -25.15
CA ASP A 5 -27.01 11.57 -24.18
C ASP A 5 -25.84 10.79 -23.56
N LEU A 6 -24.65 11.06 -24.07
CA LEU A 6 -23.40 10.60 -23.45
C LEU A 6 -23.04 11.54 -22.31
N SER A 7 -23.89 11.64 -21.30
CA SER A 7 -23.53 12.27 -20.05
C SER A 7 -22.45 11.41 -19.40
N MET A 8 -21.22 11.69 -19.77
CA MET A 8 -20.05 11.17 -19.06
C MET A 8 -20.09 11.78 -17.65
N THR A 9 -20.63 11.01 -16.69
CA THR A 9 -20.47 11.37 -15.29
C THR A 9 -18.98 11.46 -15.01
N THR A 10 -18.49 12.66 -14.76
CA THR A 10 -17.10 12.86 -14.33
C THR A 10 -16.88 12.00 -13.08
N PRO A 11 -15.90 11.08 -13.06
CA PRO A 11 -15.67 10.27 -11.89
C PRO A 11 -15.37 11.18 -10.71
N ALA A 12 -15.91 10.86 -9.53
CA ALA A 12 -15.66 11.63 -8.31
C ALA A 12 -14.14 11.77 -8.10
N LYS A 13 -13.69 13.02 -7.83
CA LYS A 13 -12.28 13.31 -7.61
C LYS A 13 -11.79 12.54 -6.38
N THR A 14 -10.73 11.75 -6.53
CA THR A 14 -10.08 11.08 -5.41
C THR A 14 -9.58 12.09 -4.40
N GLN A 15 -9.89 11.87 -3.12
CA GLN A 15 -9.55 12.77 -2.03
C GLN A 15 -8.58 12.11 -1.04
N ALA A 16 -7.83 12.95 -0.32
CA ALA A 16 -6.98 12.49 0.78
C ALA A 16 -7.81 11.84 1.88
N ASP A 17 -7.22 10.86 2.54
CA ASP A 17 -7.83 10.14 3.66
C ASP A 17 -7.41 10.70 5.00
N ALA A 18 -8.28 10.58 5.99
CA ALA A 18 -7.95 10.87 7.37
C ALA A 18 -7.11 9.70 7.97
N ARG A 19 -6.27 10.06 8.93
CA ARG A 19 -5.43 9.10 9.67
C ARG A 19 -6.25 7.98 10.31
N SER A 20 -7.43 8.29 10.82
CA SER A 20 -8.33 7.33 11.48
C SER A 20 -8.86 6.22 10.56
N SER A 21 -8.73 6.36 9.26
CA SER A 21 -9.18 5.32 8.32
C SER A 21 -8.16 4.19 8.11
N TYR A 22 -7.00 4.26 8.76
CA TYR A 22 -5.96 3.22 8.71
C TYR A 22 -5.88 2.48 10.05
N LYS A 23 -5.43 1.22 10.01
CA LYS A 23 -5.47 0.29 11.14
C LYS A 23 -4.13 0.10 11.85
N ALA A 24 -3.04 0.28 11.14
CA ALA A 24 -1.68 0.16 11.68
C ALA A 24 -0.79 1.24 11.05
N PHE A 25 0.24 1.65 11.77
CA PHE A 25 1.17 2.68 11.31
C PHE A 25 2.60 2.25 11.51
N ARG A 26 3.45 2.70 10.58
CA ARG A 26 4.89 2.51 10.63
C ARG A 26 5.58 3.79 10.18
N ALA A 27 6.58 4.24 10.94
CA ALA A 27 7.41 5.37 10.54
C ALA A 27 8.44 4.94 9.49
N ILE A 28 8.61 5.74 8.46
CA ILE A 28 9.61 5.58 7.42
C ILE A 28 10.42 6.87 7.33
N THR A 29 11.74 6.77 7.43
CA THR A 29 12.63 7.90 7.23
C THR A 29 12.89 8.12 5.75
N THR A 30 12.88 9.40 5.33
CA THR A 30 13.27 9.76 3.97
C THR A 30 14.78 9.80 3.84
N ARG A 31 15.29 9.70 2.61
CA ARG A 31 16.71 9.75 2.29
C ARG A 31 16.99 10.96 1.40
N TRP A 32 18.22 11.46 1.44
CA TRP A 32 18.64 12.53 0.55
C TRP A 32 18.33 12.21 -0.93
N MET A 33 18.59 10.97 -1.35
CA MET A 33 18.38 10.50 -2.72
C MET A 33 16.92 10.30 -3.11
N ASP A 34 15.98 10.41 -2.17
CA ASP A 34 14.55 10.27 -2.48
C ASP A 34 14.00 11.48 -3.23
N ASN A 35 14.58 12.67 -3.01
CA ASN A 35 14.18 13.88 -3.74
C ASN A 35 14.68 13.85 -5.18
N ASP A 36 13.84 14.35 -6.09
CA ASP A 36 14.22 14.64 -7.46
C ASP A 36 14.72 16.10 -7.60
N VAL A 37 14.99 16.50 -8.84
CA VAL A 37 15.48 17.85 -9.13
C VAL A 37 14.49 18.97 -8.81
N TYR A 38 13.22 18.64 -8.61
CA TYR A 38 12.19 19.61 -8.23
C TYR A 38 12.08 19.81 -6.71
N GLY A 39 12.90 19.08 -5.91
CA GLY A 39 12.95 19.22 -4.46
C GLY A 39 11.90 18.45 -3.69
N HIS A 40 11.16 17.55 -4.33
CA HIS A 40 10.18 16.67 -3.72
C HIS A 40 10.55 15.22 -3.95
N VAL A 41 10.05 14.34 -3.10
CA VAL A 41 10.26 12.90 -3.27
C VAL A 41 9.76 12.47 -4.63
N ASN A 42 10.63 11.77 -5.37
CA ASN A 42 10.29 11.23 -6.69
C ASN A 42 9.10 10.28 -6.58
N ASN A 43 8.15 10.41 -7.51
CA ASN A 43 6.92 9.63 -7.50
C ASN A 43 7.14 8.12 -7.42
N VAL A 44 8.20 7.58 -7.98
CA VAL A 44 8.48 6.13 -7.94
C VAL A 44 8.93 5.64 -6.56
N VAL A 45 9.45 6.50 -5.71
CA VAL A 45 9.89 6.14 -4.36
C VAL A 45 8.71 5.69 -3.49
N TYR A 46 7.53 6.24 -3.72
CA TYR A 46 6.32 5.90 -2.96
C TYR A 46 6.00 4.41 -3.02
N TYR A 47 6.24 3.77 -4.16
CA TYR A 47 6.03 2.33 -4.32
C TYR A 47 6.98 1.50 -3.46
N SER A 48 8.21 1.94 -3.28
CA SER A 48 9.15 1.29 -2.36
C SER A 48 8.72 1.42 -0.90
N TRP A 49 8.08 2.52 -0.54
CA TRP A 49 7.52 2.70 0.80
C TRP A 49 6.32 1.80 1.06
N PHE A 50 5.50 1.54 0.05
CA PHE A 50 4.41 0.56 0.17
C PHE A 50 4.96 -0.83 0.47
N ASP A 51 5.96 -1.27 -0.28
CA ASP A 51 6.63 -2.55 -0.05
C ASP A 51 7.21 -2.62 1.36
N THR A 52 7.94 -1.60 1.75
CA THR A 52 8.57 -1.54 3.09
C THR A 52 7.51 -1.60 4.19
N ALA A 53 6.47 -0.78 4.10
CA ALA A 53 5.46 -0.70 5.13
C ALA A 53 4.74 -2.03 5.34
N VAL A 54 4.29 -2.67 4.27
CA VAL A 54 3.54 -3.92 4.37
C VAL A 54 4.46 -5.08 4.76
N ASN A 55 5.57 -5.27 4.06
CA ASN A 55 6.43 -6.44 4.32
C ASN A 55 7.10 -6.37 5.70
N ALA A 56 7.56 -5.20 6.13
CA ALA A 56 8.13 -5.04 7.47
C ALA A 56 7.09 -5.36 8.55
N THR A 57 5.85 -4.94 8.36
CA THR A 57 4.76 -5.25 9.30
C THR A 57 4.49 -6.76 9.36
N LEU A 58 4.43 -7.44 8.22
CA LEU A 58 4.19 -8.88 8.17
C LEU A 58 5.35 -9.68 8.80
N ILE A 59 6.59 -9.25 8.57
CA ILE A 59 7.78 -9.87 9.15
C ILE A 59 7.78 -9.70 10.67
N GLU A 60 7.51 -8.50 11.18
CA GLU A 60 7.46 -8.23 12.62
C GLU A 60 6.38 -9.04 13.32
N GLN A 61 5.25 -9.25 12.67
CA GLN A 61 4.17 -10.07 13.22
C GLN A 61 4.45 -11.57 13.13
N GLY A 62 5.55 -11.96 12.49
CA GLY A 62 5.93 -13.37 12.35
C GLY A 62 5.02 -14.18 11.43
N VAL A 63 4.25 -13.50 10.57
CA VAL A 63 3.29 -14.15 9.66
C VAL A 63 3.82 -14.30 8.23
N LEU A 64 5.03 -13.79 7.96
CA LEU A 64 5.72 -13.92 6.69
C LEU A 64 7.20 -14.24 6.94
N ASP A 65 7.64 -15.42 6.53
CA ASP A 65 9.05 -15.80 6.50
C ASP A 65 9.57 -15.70 5.07
N ILE A 66 10.26 -14.58 4.78
CA ILE A 66 10.75 -14.29 3.43
C ILE A 66 11.89 -15.21 2.98
N HIS A 67 12.58 -15.87 3.90
CA HIS A 67 13.74 -16.70 3.59
C HIS A 67 13.41 -18.18 3.46
N ALA A 68 12.61 -18.73 4.36
CA ALA A 68 12.36 -20.16 4.46
C ALA A 68 10.88 -20.54 4.28
N GLY A 69 9.96 -19.58 4.25
CA GLY A 69 8.55 -19.84 4.09
C GLY A 69 8.21 -20.50 2.76
N SER A 70 7.26 -21.41 2.76
CA SER A 70 6.78 -22.10 1.56
C SER A 70 5.89 -21.21 0.69
N THR A 71 5.36 -20.13 1.25
CA THR A 71 4.47 -19.18 0.59
C THR A 71 5.14 -17.82 0.47
N ILE A 72 5.05 -17.21 -0.70
CA ILE A 72 5.54 -15.87 -0.97
C ILE A 72 4.45 -15.01 -1.59
N GLY A 73 4.52 -13.69 -1.39
CA GLY A 73 3.61 -12.74 -2.02
C GLY A 73 4.24 -12.09 -3.24
N LEU A 74 3.52 -12.08 -4.36
CA LEU A 74 3.93 -11.44 -5.60
C LEU A 74 3.00 -10.26 -5.89
N VAL A 75 3.56 -9.10 -6.20
CA VAL A 75 2.79 -7.91 -6.58
C VAL A 75 2.30 -8.08 -8.01
N VAL A 76 1.00 -7.97 -8.21
CA VAL A 76 0.37 -8.08 -9.54
C VAL A 76 -0.27 -6.77 -10.01
N GLU A 77 -0.53 -5.84 -9.10
CA GLU A 77 -1.10 -4.54 -9.41
C GLU A 77 -0.66 -3.52 -8.35
N THR A 78 -0.36 -2.31 -8.78
CA THR A 78 -0.11 -1.19 -7.88
C THR A 78 -0.53 0.13 -8.51
N GLN A 79 -0.97 1.07 -7.66
CA GLN A 79 -1.36 2.42 -8.06
C GLN A 79 -1.12 3.39 -6.91
N CYS A 80 -0.83 4.64 -7.23
CA CYS A 80 -0.67 5.70 -6.24
C CYS A 80 -1.36 6.99 -6.70
N PHE A 81 -2.06 7.63 -5.77
CA PHE A 81 -2.62 8.97 -5.91
C PHE A 81 -1.82 9.93 -5.04
N TYR A 82 -1.49 11.09 -5.58
CA TYR A 82 -0.66 12.10 -4.94
C TYR A 82 -1.51 13.32 -4.64
N PHE A 83 -1.55 13.75 -3.37
CA PHE A 83 -2.37 14.87 -2.90
C PHE A 83 -1.55 16.07 -2.45
N ALA A 84 -0.38 15.83 -1.86
CA ALA A 84 0.53 16.85 -1.36
C ALA A 84 1.97 16.38 -1.51
N PRO A 85 2.94 17.29 -1.67
CA PRO A 85 4.34 16.91 -1.78
C PRO A 85 4.92 16.43 -0.46
N LEU A 86 5.86 15.51 -0.54
CA LEU A 86 6.73 15.08 0.55
C LEU A 86 8.17 15.36 0.14
N ALA A 87 9.05 15.60 1.11
CA ALA A 87 10.45 15.88 0.85
C ALA A 87 11.35 15.39 1.98
N PHE A 88 12.57 14.98 1.64
CA PHE A 88 13.62 14.83 2.65
C PHE A 88 13.88 16.19 3.30
N PRO A 89 14.05 16.31 4.62
CA PRO A 89 14.25 15.24 5.60
C PRO A 89 13.02 14.82 6.41
N GLN A 90 11.81 15.04 5.90
CA GLN A 90 10.59 14.64 6.61
C GLN A 90 10.60 13.15 6.94
N THR A 91 10.05 12.80 8.11
CA THR A 91 9.68 11.42 8.41
C THR A 91 8.25 11.19 7.90
N ILE A 92 7.99 10.00 7.41
CA ILE A 92 6.70 9.60 6.85
C ILE A 92 6.05 8.60 7.81
N ASP A 93 4.76 8.80 8.10
CA ASP A 93 3.94 7.78 8.73
C ASP A 93 3.21 7.01 7.63
N ALA A 94 3.47 5.72 7.52
CA ALA A 94 2.76 4.85 6.59
C ALA A 94 1.62 4.15 7.34
N GLY A 95 0.39 4.48 7.01
CA GLY A 95 -0.81 3.82 7.50
C GLY A 95 -1.16 2.64 6.60
N ILE A 96 -1.55 1.52 7.20
CA ILE A 96 -1.86 0.28 6.49
C ILE A 96 -3.27 -0.16 6.83
N ARG A 97 -4.00 -0.58 5.80
CA ARG A 97 -5.28 -1.28 5.94
C ARG A 97 -5.43 -2.32 4.84
N VAL A 98 -6.27 -3.30 5.05
CA VAL A 98 -6.63 -4.30 4.05
C VAL A 98 -8.00 -3.95 3.48
N ALA A 99 -8.05 -3.66 2.18
CA ALA A 99 -9.29 -3.32 1.50
C ALA A 99 -10.07 -4.58 1.06
N ARG A 100 -9.35 -5.66 0.78
CA ARG A 100 -9.97 -6.92 0.36
C ARG A 100 -9.07 -8.11 0.68
N LEU A 101 -9.67 -9.15 1.29
CA LEU A 101 -9.10 -10.47 1.45
C LEU A 101 -9.76 -11.43 0.48
N GLY A 102 -8.98 -11.97 -0.46
CA GLY A 102 -9.40 -13.07 -1.33
C GLY A 102 -8.93 -14.40 -0.78
N THR A 103 -9.11 -15.46 -1.56
CA THR A 103 -8.61 -16.80 -1.19
C THR A 103 -7.08 -16.84 -1.22
N SER A 104 -6.46 -16.30 -2.26
CA SER A 104 -5.00 -16.27 -2.48
C SER A 104 -4.46 -14.86 -2.63
N SER A 105 -5.30 -13.84 -2.63
CA SER A 105 -4.92 -12.46 -2.88
C SER A 105 -5.32 -11.53 -1.75
N VAL A 106 -4.55 -10.45 -1.60
CA VAL A 106 -4.80 -9.39 -0.64
C VAL A 106 -4.63 -8.05 -1.35
N ARG A 107 -5.61 -7.18 -1.21
CA ARG A 107 -5.49 -5.78 -1.59
C ARG A 107 -5.14 -4.96 -0.37
N TYR A 108 -3.88 -4.53 -0.30
CA TYR A 108 -3.43 -3.60 0.72
C TYR A 108 -3.63 -2.17 0.24
N GLU A 109 -4.03 -1.30 1.15
CA GLU A 109 -3.99 0.13 0.95
C GLU A 109 -3.03 0.76 1.95
N VAL A 110 -2.18 1.66 1.44
CA VAL A 110 -1.18 2.35 2.25
C VAL A 110 -1.37 3.85 2.08
N GLY A 111 -1.60 4.52 3.20
CA GLY A 111 -1.65 5.97 3.26
C GLY A 111 -0.32 6.51 3.77
N LEU A 112 0.25 7.46 3.04
CA LEU A 112 1.50 8.11 3.40
C LEU A 112 1.21 9.50 3.92
N PHE A 113 1.61 9.75 5.16
CA PHE A 113 1.42 11.02 5.85
C PHE A 113 2.78 11.66 6.13
N ALA A 114 2.90 12.97 5.96
CA ALA A 114 3.94 13.69 6.66
C ALA A 114 3.73 13.43 8.16
N GLN A 115 4.81 13.18 8.92
CA GLN A 115 4.69 12.84 10.33
C GLN A 115 3.82 13.86 11.08
N GLY A 116 2.80 13.36 11.77
CA GLY A 116 1.86 14.16 12.52
C GLY A 116 0.75 14.83 11.71
N ALA A 117 0.75 14.71 10.39
CA ALA A 117 -0.32 15.28 9.56
C ALA A 117 -1.63 14.50 9.70
N ASP A 118 -2.75 15.19 9.58
CA ASP A 118 -4.09 14.59 9.71
C ASP A 118 -4.57 13.89 8.44
N LEU A 119 -4.06 14.32 7.28
CA LEU A 119 -4.47 13.82 5.97
C LEU A 119 -3.29 13.20 5.23
N THR A 120 -3.59 12.21 4.39
CA THR A 120 -2.58 11.59 3.52
C THR A 120 -1.99 12.60 2.55
N ALA A 121 -0.66 12.56 2.39
CA ALA A 121 0.03 13.21 1.27
C ALA A 121 -0.08 12.38 0.00
N ALA A 122 -0.16 11.06 0.13
CA ALA A 122 -0.41 10.12 -0.95
C ALA A 122 -1.11 8.88 -0.42
N ARG A 123 -1.85 8.21 -1.29
CA ARG A 123 -2.46 6.91 -0.98
C ARG A 123 -2.26 5.99 -2.17
N GLY A 124 -1.85 4.78 -1.90
CA GLY A 124 -1.76 3.75 -2.91
C GLY A 124 -2.39 2.45 -2.48
N HIS A 125 -2.56 1.59 -3.44
CA HIS A 125 -2.86 0.19 -3.17
C HIS A 125 -1.87 -0.68 -3.92
N PHE A 126 -1.69 -1.88 -3.41
CA PHE A 126 -1.12 -2.96 -4.20
C PHE A 126 -1.74 -4.30 -3.85
N VAL A 127 -1.87 -5.12 -4.88
CA VAL A 127 -2.46 -6.43 -4.77
C VAL A 127 -1.34 -7.46 -4.77
N HIS A 128 -1.27 -8.24 -3.70
CA HIS A 128 -0.41 -9.40 -3.62
C HIS A 128 -1.20 -10.66 -3.94
N VAL A 129 -0.64 -11.53 -4.78
CA VAL A 129 -1.09 -12.90 -4.91
C VAL A 129 -0.08 -13.79 -4.19
N TYR A 130 -0.56 -14.60 -3.26
CA TYR A 130 0.27 -15.52 -2.50
C TYR A 130 0.37 -16.85 -3.25
N VAL A 131 1.60 -17.27 -3.45
CA VAL A 131 1.93 -18.42 -4.29
C VAL A 131 2.88 -19.35 -3.55
N ASP A 132 2.91 -20.60 -4.01
CA ASP A 132 3.95 -21.55 -3.61
C ASP A 132 5.31 -21.05 -4.09
N ARG A 133 6.30 -21.07 -3.20
CA ARG A 133 7.65 -20.55 -3.48
C ARG A 133 8.31 -21.24 -4.67
N ILE A 134 8.07 -22.55 -4.84
CA ILE A 134 8.76 -23.37 -5.82
C ILE A 134 8.06 -23.29 -7.17
N ASN A 135 6.77 -23.66 -7.22
CA ASN A 135 6.05 -23.76 -8.49
C ASN A 135 5.34 -22.48 -8.93
N ARG A 136 5.31 -21.47 -8.04
CA ARG A 136 4.73 -20.14 -8.30
C ARG A 136 3.22 -20.16 -8.58
N ARG A 137 2.51 -21.19 -8.19
CA ARG A 137 1.06 -21.28 -8.32
C ARG A 137 0.37 -20.66 -7.10
N PRO A 138 -0.77 -19.99 -7.30
CA PRO A 138 -1.57 -19.46 -6.20
C PRO A 138 -1.91 -20.54 -5.18
N VAL A 139 -1.81 -20.16 -3.91
CA VAL A 139 -2.18 -21.01 -2.77
C VAL A 139 -3.11 -20.21 -1.86
N PRO A 140 -3.96 -20.87 -1.07
CA PRO A 140 -4.74 -20.18 -0.04
C PRO A 140 -3.83 -19.43 0.93
N LEU A 141 -4.30 -18.30 1.43
CA LEU A 141 -3.55 -17.55 2.45
C LEU A 141 -3.25 -18.46 3.64
N PRO A 142 -1.99 -18.53 4.11
CA PRO A 142 -1.68 -19.23 5.35
C PRO A 142 -2.55 -18.72 6.49
N SER A 143 -3.00 -19.62 7.39
CA SER A 143 -3.97 -19.28 8.42
C SER A 143 -3.51 -18.14 9.36
N GLU A 144 -2.23 -18.14 9.74
CA GLU A 144 -1.67 -17.09 10.59
C GLU A 144 -1.65 -15.73 9.89
N LEU A 145 -1.27 -15.71 8.61
CA LEU A 145 -1.31 -14.51 7.79
C LEU A 145 -2.74 -13.98 7.67
N LYS A 146 -3.68 -14.84 7.33
CA LYS A 146 -5.08 -14.48 7.20
C LYS A 146 -5.64 -13.90 8.50
N THR A 147 -5.39 -14.54 9.63
CA THR A 147 -5.86 -14.09 10.94
C THR A 147 -5.32 -12.69 11.26
N PHE A 148 -4.04 -12.45 11.01
CA PHE A 148 -3.46 -11.12 11.21
C PHE A 148 -4.08 -10.08 10.27
N LEU A 149 -4.20 -10.40 8.98
CA LEU A 149 -4.75 -9.47 7.99
C LEU A 149 -6.21 -9.10 8.27
N GLU A 150 -6.99 -9.98 8.86
CA GLU A 150 -8.36 -9.69 9.30
C GLU A 150 -8.40 -8.56 10.33
N THR A 151 -7.34 -8.37 11.12
CA THR A 151 -7.24 -7.25 12.06
C THR A 151 -7.03 -5.90 11.38
N LEU A 152 -6.64 -5.90 10.11
CA LEU A 152 -6.38 -4.70 9.32
C LEU A 152 -7.54 -4.34 8.35
N THR A 153 -8.60 -5.11 8.36
CA THR A 153 -9.79 -4.86 7.54
C THR A 153 -10.70 -3.79 8.12
#